data_afe053a6b5476311779f1cc667c8a555
#
_entry.id   afe053a6b5476311779f1cc667c8a555
#
_cell.length_a   1.000
_cell.length_b   1.000
_cell.length_c   1.000
_cell.angle_alpha   90.00
_cell.angle_beta   90.00
_cell.angle_gamma   90.00
#
_symmetry.space_group_name_H-M   'P 1'
#
loop_
_entity.id
_entity.type
_entity.pdbx_description
1 polymer ?
#
loop_
_entity_poly.entity_id
_entity_poly.type
_entity_poly.pdbx_seq_one_letter_code
_entity_poly.pdbx_strand_id
1 'polypeptide(L)'
;MKRVAVLRGGPSEEYAVSMLSGSAVLKALRESDYPHKDIVITKKGEWLEEGFVRSPEKALEAVDVVFIALHGSYGEDGQVQRILQRKGVPFTGSRALSSAIAFNKELAKNTMRPHGLLMPKHRRIHRNELDRLDEEIPNIFKEVGKELFIKPLSNGSSLGARHVPNEAVLKESLLELLDTYEQVLVEEFIRGKEATVGVMNNFRDQSVYVLPVIEIIPPNGESMFSHEHKYNGQTEEIVPGRFSYHEKAKLSAAAALAHKVIACEHYSRSDFIVRDGEVYFLEINTLPGLTSESLFPKAAAAVGLNYTDLISHLIEIAHVQNR
;
A
#
# COMPACT_ATOMS: atom_id res chain seq x y z
N MET A 1 -15.64 21.16 -16.87
CA MET A 1 -14.75 20.04 -16.54
C MET A 1 -14.02 20.35 -15.25
N LYS A 2 -13.75 19.32 -14.40
CA LYS A 2 -13.01 19.48 -13.14
C LYS A 2 -11.51 19.65 -13.43
N ARG A 3 -10.88 20.62 -12.77
CA ARG A 3 -9.44 20.79 -12.81
C ARG A 3 -8.77 19.88 -11.79
N VAL A 4 -7.93 18.96 -12.27
CA VAL A 4 -7.25 17.95 -11.44
C VAL A 4 -5.82 18.37 -11.18
N ALA A 5 -5.37 18.39 -9.91
CA ALA A 5 -3.94 18.46 -9.59
C ALA A 5 -3.39 17.06 -9.33
N VAL A 6 -2.30 16.68 -9.97
CA VAL A 6 -1.60 15.41 -9.73
C VAL A 6 -0.40 15.68 -8.84
N LEU A 7 -0.39 15.07 -7.63
CA LEU A 7 0.76 15.12 -6.73
C LEU A 7 1.63 13.88 -6.94
N ARG A 8 2.90 14.08 -7.27
CA ARG A 8 3.87 13.00 -7.50
C ARG A 8 5.26 13.34 -6.95
N GLY A 9 6.13 12.35 -6.82
CA GLY A 9 7.44 12.47 -6.19
C GLY A 9 7.39 12.15 -4.70
N GLY A 10 7.76 13.08 -3.85
CA GLY A 10 7.72 12.97 -2.39
C GLY A 10 9.06 12.62 -1.75
N PRO A 11 9.19 12.78 -0.42
CA PRO A 11 10.44 12.53 0.30
C PRO A 11 10.74 11.05 0.57
N SER A 12 9.86 10.13 0.13
CA SER A 12 10.03 8.70 0.36
C SER A 12 11.08 8.06 -0.55
N GLU A 13 11.53 6.86 -0.19
CA GLU A 13 12.39 6.01 -1.03
C GLU A 13 11.68 5.58 -2.33
N GLU A 14 10.35 5.66 -2.38
CA GLU A 14 9.52 5.34 -3.55
C GLU A 14 9.33 6.54 -4.52
N TYR A 15 10.18 7.56 -4.43
CA TYR A 15 10.13 8.76 -5.30
C TYR A 15 10.02 8.41 -6.78
N ALA A 16 10.86 7.48 -7.26
CA ALA A 16 10.88 7.10 -8.68
C ALA A 16 9.57 6.42 -9.11
N VAL A 17 9.02 5.55 -8.28
CA VAL A 17 7.74 4.86 -8.53
C VAL A 17 6.60 5.87 -8.55
N SER A 18 6.60 6.84 -7.63
CA SER A 18 5.63 7.93 -7.59
C SER A 18 5.69 8.79 -8.85
N MET A 19 6.89 9.11 -9.33
CA MET A 19 7.05 9.86 -10.58
C MET A 19 6.48 9.10 -11.80
N LEU A 20 6.66 7.78 -11.86
CA LEU A 20 6.10 6.94 -12.92
C LEU A 20 4.56 6.85 -12.82
N SER A 21 4.03 6.61 -11.62
CA SER A 21 2.57 6.59 -11.37
C SER A 21 1.93 7.92 -11.77
N GLY A 22 2.51 9.04 -11.32
CA GLY A 22 2.02 10.36 -11.68
C GLY A 22 2.08 10.66 -13.16
N SER A 23 3.14 10.21 -13.85
CA SER A 23 3.25 10.35 -15.30
C SER A 23 2.17 9.56 -16.06
N ALA A 24 1.85 8.34 -15.59
CA ALA A 24 0.76 7.55 -16.16
C ALA A 24 -0.61 8.21 -15.94
N VAL A 25 -0.85 8.75 -14.74
CA VAL A 25 -2.08 9.51 -14.44
C VAL A 25 -2.19 10.76 -15.31
N LEU A 26 -1.13 11.57 -15.44
CA LEU A 26 -1.12 12.75 -16.30
C LEU A 26 -1.39 12.40 -17.78
N LYS A 27 -0.91 11.24 -18.25
CA LYS A 27 -1.23 10.75 -19.59
C LYS A 27 -2.73 10.45 -19.71
N ALA A 28 -3.31 9.72 -18.77
CA ALA A 28 -4.74 9.40 -18.77
C ALA A 28 -5.62 10.67 -18.73
N LEU A 29 -5.22 11.68 -17.95
CA LEU A 29 -5.94 12.96 -17.89
C LEU A 29 -5.93 13.70 -19.24
N ARG A 30 -4.83 13.65 -19.98
CA ARG A 30 -4.76 14.22 -21.33
C ARG A 30 -5.68 13.48 -22.31
N GLU A 31 -5.71 12.15 -22.22
CA GLU A 31 -6.59 11.31 -23.06
C GLU A 31 -8.08 11.51 -22.76
N SER A 32 -8.43 11.97 -21.57
CA SER A 32 -9.80 12.23 -21.10
C SER A 32 -10.17 13.72 -21.10
N ASP A 33 -9.34 14.58 -21.67
CA ASP A 33 -9.53 16.05 -21.74
C ASP A 33 -9.75 16.75 -20.39
N TYR A 34 -9.24 16.17 -19.28
CA TYR A 34 -9.27 16.85 -17.97
C TYR A 34 -8.25 18.00 -17.94
N PRO A 35 -8.66 19.25 -17.64
CA PRO A 35 -7.73 20.30 -17.27
C PRO A 35 -6.93 19.85 -16.04
N HIS A 36 -5.60 19.90 -16.11
CA HIS A 36 -4.78 19.38 -15.03
C HIS A 36 -3.56 20.26 -14.71
N LYS A 37 -3.06 20.12 -13.49
CA LYS A 37 -1.78 20.64 -13.01
C LYS A 37 -0.87 19.48 -12.62
N ASP A 38 0.41 19.57 -12.95
CA ASP A 38 1.46 18.67 -12.49
C ASP A 38 2.19 19.33 -11.31
N ILE A 39 2.07 18.75 -10.14
CA ILE A 39 2.72 19.23 -8.92
C ILE A 39 3.72 18.16 -8.46
N VAL A 40 5.01 18.47 -8.57
CA VAL A 40 6.08 17.59 -8.12
C VAL A 40 6.48 17.96 -6.71
N ILE A 41 6.42 16.98 -5.79
CA ILE A 41 6.95 17.15 -4.45
C ILE A 41 8.39 16.62 -4.45
N THR A 42 9.35 17.49 -4.10
CA THR A 42 10.78 17.12 -4.07
C THR A 42 11.07 16.14 -2.93
N LYS A 43 12.26 15.52 -2.96
CA LYS A 43 12.78 14.71 -1.83
C LYS A 43 12.94 15.50 -0.53
N LYS A 44 12.93 16.84 -0.60
CA LYS A 44 12.96 17.74 0.58
C LYS A 44 11.56 18.16 1.03
N GLY A 45 10.49 17.70 0.36
CA GLY A 45 9.11 18.05 0.68
C GLY A 45 8.64 19.38 0.09
N GLU A 46 9.40 20.01 -0.80
CA GLU A 46 9.00 21.25 -1.48
C GLU A 46 7.99 20.93 -2.59
N TRP A 47 6.96 21.74 -2.73
CA TRP A 47 5.96 21.61 -3.79
C TRP A 47 6.36 22.45 -4.99
N LEU A 48 6.57 21.82 -6.13
CA LEU A 48 6.94 22.49 -7.39
C LEU A 48 5.75 22.48 -8.35
N GLU A 49 5.32 23.66 -8.77
CA GLU A 49 4.39 23.88 -9.86
C GLU A 49 5.15 24.58 -11.00
N GLU A 50 5.16 23.96 -12.20
CA GLU A 50 5.92 24.47 -13.37
C GLU A 50 7.42 24.76 -13.06
N GLY A 51 8.02 23.98 -12.17
CA GLY A 51 9.42 24.15 -11.76
C GLY A 51 9.67 25.20 -10.68
N PHE A 52 8.66 25.94 -10.23
CA PHE A 52 8.78 26.93 -9.17
C PHE A 52 8.26 26.41 -7.84
N VAL A 53 8.99 26.67 -6.75
CA VAL A 53 8.55 26.36 -5.39
C VAL A 53 7.30 27.20 -5.04
N ARG A 54 6.25 26.51 -4.61
CA ARG A 54 4.99 27.10 -4.16
C ARG A 54 4.61 26.58 -2.77
N SER A 55 3.90 27.39 -2.00
CA SER A 55 3.22 26.81 -0.83
C SER A 55 2.06 25.91 -1.30
N PRO A 56 1.68 24.87 -0.50
CA PRO A 56 0.54 24.02 -0.85
C PRO A 56 -0.74 24.81 -1.16
N GLU A 57 -0.99 25.91 -0.43
CA GLU A 57 -2.16 26.77 -0.63
C GLU A 57 -2.20 27.39 -2.02
N LYS A 58 -1.03 27.86 -2.53
CA LYS A 58 -0.89 28.44 -3.87
C LYS A 58 -0.93 27.39 -4.97
N ALA A 59 -0.23 26.27 -4.80
CA ALA A 59 -0.24 25.19 -5.77
C ALA A 59 -1.64 24.61 -6.00
N LEU A 60 -2.50 24.64 -4.97
CA LEU A 60 -3.87 24.15 -5.00
C LEU A 60 -4.92 25.20 -5.36
N GLU A 61 -4.53 26.40 -5.76
CA GLU A 61 -5.48 27.41 -6.25
C GLU A 61 -6.20 26.95 -7.52
N ALA A 62 -7.53 27.13 -7.54
CA ALA A 62 -8.42 26.74 -8.63
C ALA A 62 -8.31 25.24 -9.00
N VAL A 63 -8.08 24.37 -8.03
CA VAL A 63 -8.11 22.91 -8.15
C VAL A 63 -9.43 22.39 -7.59
N ASP A 64 -10.13 21.56 -8.37
CA ASP A 64 -11.40 20.95 -7.97
C ASP A 64 -11.21 19.60 -7.26
N VAL A 65 -10.15 18.86 -7.64
CA VAL A 65 -9.79 17.58 -7.03
C VAL A 65 -8.28 17.32 -7.14
N VAL A 66 -7.71 16.71 -6.12
CA VAL A 66 -6.30 16.28 -6.13
C VAL A 66 -6.22 14.78 -6.37
N PHE A 67 -5.44 14.37 -7.36
CA PHE A 67 -5.04 12.98 -7.54
C PHE A 67 -3.71 12.73 -6.82
N ILE A 68 -3.72 11.91 -5.78
CA ILE A 68 -2.50 11.56 -5.03
C ILE A 68 -1.85 10.37 -5.72
N ALA A 69 -0.73 10.61 -6.42
CA ALA A 69 0.13 9.58 -7.02
C ALA A 69 1.45 9.41 -6.24
N LEU A 70 1.44 9.81 -4.96
CA LEU A 70 2.56 9.61 -4.04
C LEU A 70 2.55 8.20 -3.48
N HIS A 71 3.73 7.68 -3.11
CA HIS A 71 3.89 6.38 -2.46
C HIS A 71 4.81 6.49 -1.25
N GLY A 72 4.61 5.58 -0.26
CA GLY A 72 5.39 5.54 0.97
C GLY A 72 5.12 6.70 1.92
N SER A 73 6.13 7.04 2.73
CA SER A 73 6.03 8.13 3.69
C SER A 73 5.66 9.45 3.02
N TYR A 74 4.99 10.33 3.75
CA TYR A 74 4.35 11.55 3.28
C TYR A 74 3.09 11.32 2.42
N GLY A 75 3.12 10.35 1.48
CA GLY A 75 1.99 10.02 0.62
C GLY A 75 0.95 9.14 1.30
N GLU A 76 1.39 8.13 2.08
CA GLU A 76 0.51 7.11 2.66
C GLU A 76 0.37 7.19 4.18
N ASP A 77 1.14 8.04 4.86
CA ASP A 77 1.16 8.16 6.33
C ASP A 77 0.18 9.21 6.89
N GLY A 78 -0.62 9.83 6.04
CA GLY A 78 -1.61 10.84 6.42
C GLY A 78 -1.10 12.29 6.40
N GLN A 79 0.18 12.54 6.12
CA GLN A 79 0.73 13.90 6.12
C GLN A 79 0.14 14.77 5.00
N VAL A 80 0.22 14.33 3.75
CA VAL A 80 -0.33 15.06 2.61
C VAL A 80 -1.85 15.17 2.71
N GLN A 81 -2.53 14.13 3.17
CA GLN A 81 -3.98 14.12 3.36
C GLN A 81 -4.42 15.19 4.36
N ARG A 82 -3.68 15.39 5.46
CA ARG A 82 -3.96 16.49 6.42
C ARG A 82 -3.85 17.87 5.80
N ILE A 83 -2.88 18.08 4.91
CA ILE A 83 -2.74 19.35 4.16
C ILE A 83 -3.97 19.57 3.28
N LEU A 84 -4.37 18.56 2.51
CA LEU A 84 -5.52 18.62 1.61
C LEU A 84 -6.85 18.82 2.36
N GLN A 85 -7.04 18.11 3.48
CA GLN A 85 -8.21 18.25 4.35
C GLN A 85 -8.32 19.66 4.93
N ARG A 86 -7.21 20.26 5.39
CA ARG A 86 -7.20 21.66 5.88
C ARG A 86 -7.55 22.67 4.79
N LYS A 87 -7.11 22.40 3.56
CA LYS A 87 -7.44 23.23 2.40
C LYS A 87 -8.90 23.06 1.96
N GLY A 88 -9.55 21.97 2.35
CA GLY A 88 -10.92 21.63 1.93
C GLY A 88 -11.00 21.20 0.47
N VAL A 89 -9.92 20.71 -0.12
CA VAL A 89 -9.90 20.22 -1.50
C VAL A 89 -10.12 18.70 -1.51
N PRO A 90 -11.10 18.20 -2.28
CA PRO A 90 -11.28 16.76 -2.51
C PRO A 90 -10.02 16.09 -3.05
N PHE A 91 -9.77 14.83 -2.67
CA PHE A 91 -8.61 14.09 -3.14
C PHE A 91 -8.89 12.59 -3.25
N THR A 92 -8.16 11.89 -4.12
CA THR A 92 -8.23 10.44 -4.29
C THR A 92 -7.49 9.72 -3.16
N GLY A 93 -7.99 8.54 -2.78
CA GLY A 93 -7.45 7.73 -1.69
C GLY A 93 -8.09 8.04 -0.34
N SER A 94 -7.59 7.40 0.70
CA SER A 94 -8.15 7.44 2.04
C SER A 94 -7.77 8.72 2.79
N ARG A 95 -8.56 9.09 3.80
CA ARG A 95 -8.28 10.24 4.68
C ARG A 95 -7.07 10.01 5.57
N ALA A 96 -6.58 11.08 6.20
CA ALA A 96 -5.34 11.09 6.97
C ALA A 96 -5.29 10.01 8.07
N LEU A 97 -6.37 9.80 8.82
CA LEU A 97 -6.38 8.80 9.89
C LEU A 97 -6.30 7.37 9.35
N SER A 98 -7.12 7.06 8.35
CA SER A 98 -7.13 5.74 7.69
C SER A 98 -5.79 5.42 7.04
N SER A 99 -5.18 6.40 6.36
CA SER A 99 -3.85 6.28 5.78
C SER A 99 -2.78 6.01 6.85
N ALA A 100 -2.77 6.77 7.94
CA ALA A 100 -1.82 6.57 9.03
C ALA A 100 -1.98 5.20 9.73
N ILE A 101 -3.22 4.73 9.93
CA ILE A 101 -3.48 3.39 10.48
C ILE A 101 -2.97 2.31 9.52
N ALA A 102 -3.30 2.40 8.24
CA ALA A 102 -2.90 1.42 7.23
C ALA A 102 -1.37 1.35 7.06
N PHE A 103 -0.69 2.48 7.10
CA PHE A 103 0.75 2.59 6.92
C PHE A 103 1.54 1.96 8.06
N ASN A 104 1.01 1.98 9.28
CA ASN A 104 1.59 1.30 10.43
C ASN A 104 1.07 -0.15 10.51
N LYS A 105 1.92 -1.11 10.15
CA LYS A 105 1.54 -2.52 10.03
C LYS A 105 1.01 -3.14 11.32
N GLU A 106 1.56 -2.78 12.49
CA GLU A 106 1.06 -3.26 13.78
C GLU A 106 -0.30 -2.65 14.11
N LEU A 107 -0.46 -1.36 13.87
CA LEU A 107 -1.73 -0.67 14.13
C LEU A 107 -2.84 -1.20 13.20
N ALA A 108 -2.54 -1.41 11.91
CA ALA A 108 -3.47 -2.04 10.99
C ALA A 108 -3.90 -3.43 11.48
N LYS A 109 -2.94 -4.29 11.86
CA LYS A 109 -3.23 -5.64 12.40
C LYS A 109 -4.05 -5.59 13.69
N ASN A 110 -3.71 -4.72 14.62
CA ASN A 110 -4.44 -4.55 15.87
C ASN A 110 -5.87 -4.06 15.64
N THR A 111 -6.08 -3.21 14.64
CA THR A 111 -7.41 -2.76 14.21
C THR A 111 -8.22 -3.90 13.59
N MET A 112 -7.58 -4.83 12.86
CA MET A 112 -8.25 -5.97 12.23
C MET A 112 -8.55 -7.13 13.17
N ARG A 113 -7.75 -7.32 14.22
CA ARG A 113 -7.85 -8.47 15.13
C ARG A 113 -9.25 -8.70 15.72
N PRO A 114 -9.97 -7.66 16.22
CA PRO A 114 -11.32 -7.86 16.76
C PRO A 114 -12.36 -8.31 15.72
N HIS A 115 -12.05 -8.19 14.44
CA HIS A 115 -12.93 -8.54 13.33
C HIS A 115 -12.69 -9.95 12.79
N GLY A 116 -11.83 -10.75 13.44
CA GLY A 116 -11.62 -12.15 13.13
C GLY A 116 -10.74 -12.45 11.92
N LEU A 117 -10.00 -11.46 11.39
CA LEU A 117 -9.00 -11.72 10.36
C LEU A 117 -7.81 -12.48 10.96
N LEU A 118 -7.45 -13.60 10.34
CA LEU A 118 -6.22 -14.30 10.67
C LEU A 118 -5.03 -13.46 10.18
N MET A 119 -3.97 -13.47 10.97
CA MET A 119 -2.72 -12.78 10.65
C MET A 119 -1.54 -13.51 11.28
N PRO A 120 -0.31 -13.36 10.76
CA PRO A 120 0.88 -13.89 11.39
C PRO A 120 0.99 -13.41 12.84
N LYS A 121 1.40 -14.28 13.76
CA LYS A 121 1.84 -13.84 15.08
C LYS A 121 2.97 -12.83 14.89
N HIS A 122 3.01 -11.80 15.71
CA HIS A 122 4.01 -10.77 15.55
C HIS A 122 4.38 -10.09 16.87
N ARG A 123 5.58 -9.52 16.88
CA ARG A 123 6.10 -8.68 17.93
C ARG A 123 6.83 -7.49 17.32
N ARG A 124 6.61 -6.31 17.85
CA ARG A 124 7.36 -5.12 17.52
C ARG A 124 8.61 -5.04 18.39
N ILE A 125 9.73 -4.66 17.77
CA ILE A 125 10.99 -4.36 18.44
C ILE A 125 11.34 -2.90 18.16
N HIS A 126 11.67 -2.17 19.22
CA HIS A 126 12.06 -0.77 19.13
C HIS A 126 13.58 -0.64 19.29
N ARG A 127 14.19 0.38 18.66
CA ARG A 127 15.63 0.66 18.76
C ARG A 127 16.16 0.74 20.19
N ASN A 128 15.37 1.24 21.14
CA ASN A 128 15.76 1.33 22.54
C ASN A 128 15.80 -0.02 23.28
N GLU A 129 15.44 -1.11 22.63
CA GLU A 129 15.51 -2.48 23.15
C GLU A 129 16.81 -3.21 22.76
N LEU A 130 17.70 -2.54 22.00
CA LEU A 130 18.95 -3.14 21.47
C LEU A 130 19.85 -3.73 22.57
N ASP A 131 19.95 -3.07 23.72
CA ASP A 131 20.80 -3.52 24.85
C ASP A 131 20.31 -4.83 25.48
N ARG A 132 19.06 -5.24 25.18
CA ARG A 132 18.42 -6.44 25.73
C ARG A 132 18.13 -7.51 24.70
N LEU A 133 18.62 -7.34 23.47
CA LEU A 133 18.32 -8.28 22.36
C LEU A 133 18.69 -9.73 22.69
N ASP A 134 19.82 -9.98 23.35
CA ASP A 134 20.27 -11.35 23.67
C ASP A 134 19.31 -12.05 24.65
N GLU A 135 18.64 -11.31 25.52
CA GLU A 135 17.63 -11.84 26.43
C GLU A 135 16.27 -12.02 25.71
N GLU A 136 15.96 -11.14 24.75
CA GLU A 136 14.66 -11.11 24.09
C GLU A 136 14.55 -12.08 22.90
N ILE A 137 15.64 -12.38 22.21
CA ILE A 137 15.64 -13.27 21.04
C ILE A 137 15.02 -14.65 21.32
N PRO A 138 15.36 -15.37 22.37
CA PRO A 138 14.72 -16.65 22.70
C PRO A 138 13.20 -16.50 22.95
N ASN A 139 12.78 -15.40 23.58
CA ASN A 139 11.37 -15.09 23.84
C ASN A 139 10.62 -14.84 22.53
N ILE A 140 11.23 -14.11 21.58
CA ILE A 140 10.64 -13.86 20.26
C ILE A 140 10.35 -15.19 19.55
N PHE A 141 11.30 -16.12 19.49
CA PHE A 141 11.08 -17.42 18.86
C PHE A 141 9.99 -18.24 19.57
N LYS A 142 9.90 -18.16 20.88
CA LYS A 142 8.85 -18.85 21.66
C LYS A 142 7.46 -18.26 21.40
N GLU A 143 7.35 -16.95 21.29
CA GLU A 143 6.08 -16.23 21.14
C GLU A 143 5.58 -16.21 19.69
N VAL A 144 6.47 -15.93 18.75
CA VAL A 144 6.14 -15.64 17.36
C VAL A 144 6.19 -16.91 16.50
N GLY A 145 7.26 -17.69 16.59
CA GLY A 145 7.38 -18.92 15.79
C GLY A 145 8.82 -19.35 15.57
N LYS A 146 9.01 -20.48 14.86
CA LYS A 146 10.32 -21.07 14.60
C LYS A 146 11.03 -20.47 13.37
N GLU A 147 10.27 -19.99 12.43
CA GLU A 147 10.74 -19.24 11.25
C GLU A 147 10.09 -17.88 11.29
N LEU A 148 10.88 -16.84 11.08
CA LEU A 148 10.41 -15.47 11.23
C LEU A 148 10.57 -14.71 9.93
N PHE A 149 9.80 -13.66 9.82
CA PHE A 149 9.87 -12.64 8.79
C PHE A 149 9.99 -11.27 9.48
N ILE A 150 10.97 -10.48 9.08
CA ILE A 150 11.16 -9.16 9.66
C ILE A 150 11.03 -8.06 8.61
N LYS A 151 10.50 -6.93 9.01
CA LYS A 151 10.32 -5.76 8.14
C LYS A 151 10.23 -4.49 8.96
N PRO A 152 10.58 -3.32 8.41
CA PRO A 152 10.29 -2.04 9.05
C PRO A 152 8.80 -1.89 9.33
N LEU A 153 8.45 -1.28 10.48
CA LEU A 153 7.06 -1.15 10.91
C LEU A 153 6.24 -0.26 9.96
N SER A 154 6.84 0.83 9.48
CA SER A 154 6.19 1.85 8.66
C SER A 154 7.06 2.17 7.44
N ASN A 155 7.05 1.28 6.46
CA ASN A 155 7.72 1.49 5.18
C ASN A 155 6.98 0.73 4.07
N GLY A 156 7.09 1.24 2.83
CA GLY A 156 6.50 0.63 1.64
C GLY A 156 7.45 -0.34 0.94
N SER A 157 6.98 -0.92 -0.18
CA SER A 157 7.77 -1.68 -1.18
C SER A 157 8.64 -2.81 -0.65
N SER A 158 8.33 -3.42 0.51
CA SER A 158 9.13 -4.50 1.12
C SER A 158 10.61 -4.17 1.36
N LEU A 159 10.98 -2.89 1.40
CA LEU A 159 12.35 -2.46 1.70
C LEU A 159 12.74 -2.87 3.12
N GLY A 160 13.89 -3.54 3.24
CA GLY A 160 14.38 -4.09 4.51
C GLY A 160 13.66 -5.35 4.99
N ALA A 161 12.69 -5.87 4.23
CA ALA A 161 11.99 -7.11 4.57
C ALA A 161 12.85 -8.33 4.27
N ARG A 162 12.92 -9.30 5.19
CA ARG A 162 13.71 -10.52 5.00
C ARG A 162 13.20 -11.72 5.81
N HIS A 163 13.46 -12.91 5.30
CA HIS A 163 13.22 -14.17 6.00
C HIS A 163 14.35 -14.43 7.02
N VAL A 164 13.98 -14.92 8.20
CA VAL A 164 14.88 -15.17 9.32
C VAL A 164 14.68 -16.62 9.81
N PRO A 165 15.60 -17.53 9.48
CA PRO A 165 15.48 -18.95 9.80
C PRO A 165 15.97 -19.33 11.21
N ASN A 166 16.73 -18.48 11.89
CA ASN A 166 17.34 -18.79 13.19
C ASN A 166 17.72 -17.53 13.99
N GLU A 167 18.13 -17.72 15.25
CA GLU A 167 18.46 -16.66 16.20
C GLU A 167 19.64 -15.77 15.76
N ALA A 168 20.69 -16.36 15.18
CA ALA A 168 21.86 -15.60 14.75
C ALA A 168 21.50 -14.61 13.64
N VAL A 169 20.72 -15.08 12.65
CA VAL A 169 20.23 -14.23 11.57
C VAL A 169 19.25 -13.16 12.09
N LEU A 170 18.42 -13.49 13.10
CA LEU A 170 17.52 -12.51 13.71
C LEU A 170 18.31 -11.37 14.35
N LYS A 171 19.33 -11.69 15.15
CA LYS A 171 20.16 -10.70 15.85
C LYS A 171 20.83 -9.75 14.85
N GLU A 172 21.54 -10.30 13.87
CA GLU A 172 22.22 -9.52 12.84
C GLU A 172 21.24 -8.60 12.09
N SER A 173 20.11 -9.16 11.66
CA SER A 173 19.09 -8.41 10.92
C SER A 173 18.43 -7.32 11.75
N LEU A 174 18.18 -7.55 13.04
CA LEU A 174 17.63 -6.52 13.93
C LEU A 174 18.63 -5.38 14.15
N LEU A 175 19.91 -5.69 14.36
CA LEU A 175 20.96 -4.68 14.50
C LEU A 175 21.04 -3.80 13.25
N GLU A 176 21.06 -4.39 12.06
CA GLU A 176 21.10 -3.66 10.79
C GLU A 176 19.84 -2.78 10.58
N LEU A 177 18.65 -3.36 10.75
CA LEU A 177 17.42 -2.63 10.49
C LEU A 177 17.17 -1.53 11.53
N LEU A 178 17.47 -1.77 12.81
CA LEU A 178 17.29 -0.78 13.87
C LEU A 178 18.35 0.34 13.84
N ASP A 179 19.43 0.20 13.07
CA ASP A 179 20.32 1.32 12.75
C ASP A 179 19.62 2.36 11.87
N THR A 180 18.85 1.89 10.89
CA THR A 180 18.14 2.75 9.94
C THR A 180 16.73 3.12 10.42
N TYR A 181 15.96 2.14 10.90
CA TYR A 181 14.56 2.29 11.28
C TYR A 181 14.40 2.32 12.81
N GLU A 182 13.48 3.11 13.31
CA GLU A 182 13.21 3.19 14.76
C GLU A 182 12.53 1.93 15.29
N GLN A 183 11.72 1.25 14.44
CA GLN A 183 10.91 0.12 14.83
C GLN A 183 10.87 -0.93 13.73
N VAL A 184 10.97 -2.19 14.14
CA VAL A 184 10.90 -3.36 13.27
C VAL A 184 9.79 -4.29 13.73
N LEU A 185 9.02 -4.83 12.81
CA LEU A 185 8.02 -5.85 13.05
C LEU A 185 8.64 -7.22 12.77
N VAL A 186 8.62 -8.10 13.76
CA VAL A 186 8.99 -9.50 13.67
C VAL A 186 7.72 -10.33 13.58
N GLU A 187 7.55 -11.11 12.52
CA GLU A 187 6.34 -11.89 12.26
C GLU A 187 6.65 -13.38 12.10
N GLU A 188 5.68 -14.23 12.39
CA GLU A 188 5.68 -15.63 11.97
C GLU A 188 5.80 -15.70 10.45
N PHE A 189 6.76 -16.47 9.95
CA PHE A 189 6.86 -16.72 8.51
C PHE A 189 5.79 -17.73 8.07
N ILE A 190 4.80 -17.27 7.34
CA ILE A 190 3.73 -18.13 6.82
C ILE A 190 4.13 -18.65 5.44
N ARG A 191 4.39 -19.97 5.33
CA ARG A 191 4.60 -20.61 4.03
C ARG A 191 3.27 -20.85 3.35
N GLY A 192 3.08 -20.29 2.16
CA GLY A 192 1.82 -20.41 1.43
C GLY A 192 1.88 -19.69 0.09
N LYS A 193 0.73 -19.63 -0.58
CA LYS A 193 0.57 -18.86 -1.82
C LYS A 193 0.32 -17.39 -1.50
N GLU A 194 1.06 -16.51 -2.15
CA GLU A 194 0.86 -15.07 -2.01
C GLU A 194 -0.29 -14.59 -2.90
N ALA A 195 -1.17 -13.77 -2.32
CA ALA A 195 -2.32 -13.20 -2.98
C ALA A 195 -2.45 -11.71 -2.68
N THR A 196 -2.89 -10.95 -3.67
CA THR A 196 -3.29 -9.56 -3.46
C THR A 196 -4.66 -9.30 -4.03
N VAL A 197 -5.42 -8.41 -3.35
CA VAL A 197 -6.81 -8.12 -3.70
C VAL A 197 -7.06 -6.62 -3.65
N GLY A 198 -7.45 -6.06 -4.79
CA GLY A 198 -7.89 -4.66 -4.89
C GLY A 198 -9.37 -4.52 -4.49
N VAL A 199 -9.68 -3.40 -3.86
CA VAL A 199 -11.04 -2.99 -3.53
C VAL A 199 -11.26 -1.57 -4.04
N MET A 200 -12.44 -1.30 -4.62
CA MET A 200 -12.81 0.00 -5.17
C MET A 200 -14.22 0.37 -4.74
N ASN A 201 -14.45 1.64 -4.41
CA ASN A 201 -15.77 2.13 -4.05
C ASN A 201 -16.61 2.51 -5.29
N ASN A 202 -17.91 2.39 -5.14
CA ASN A 202 -18.94 2.90 -6.05
C ASN A 202 -18.73 2.48 -7.53
N PHE A 203 -18.34 1.24 -7.77
CA PHE A 203 -18.16 0.70 -9.10
C PHE A 203 -19.26 -0.33 -9.42
N ARG A 204 -19.86 -0.25 -10.63
CA ARG A 204 -20.93 -1.14 -11.10
C ARG A 204 -22.09 -1.29 -10.09
N ASP A 205 -22.58 -0.17 -9.59
CA ASP A 205 -23.68 -0.08 -8.62
C ASP A 205 -23.42 -0.79 -7.26
N GLN A 206 -22.16 -1.11 -6.97
CA GLN A 206 -21.71 -1.65 -5.69
C GLN A 206 -20.95 -0.59 -4.90
N SER A 207 -21.36 -0.34 -3.66
CA SER A 207 -20.67 0.58 -2.75
C SER A 207 -19.22 0.16 -2.45
N VAL A 208 -18.99 -1.16 -2.43
CA VAL A 208 -17.67 -1.78 -2.29
C VAL A 208 -17.56 -2.89 -3.34
N TYR A 209 -16.71 -2.70 -4.32
CA TYR A 209 -16.43 -3.66 -5.38
C TYR A 209 -15.06 -4.30 -5.17
N VAL A 210 -15.01 -5.63 -5.11
CA VAL A 210 -13.77 -6.38 -4.95
C VAL A 210 -13.28 -6.82 -6.33
N LEU A 211 -12.06 -6.42 -6.68
CA LEU A 211 -11.41 -6.82 -7.93
C LEU A 211 -10.98 -8.29 -7.88
N PRO A 212 -10.75 -8.93 -9.03
CA PRO A 212 -10.24 -10.30 -9.08
C PRO A 212 -8.96 -10.47 -8.26
N VAL A 213 -8.89 -11.59 -7.53
CA VAL A 213 -7.69 -11.96 -6.77
C VAL A 213 -6.52 -12.16 -7.73
N ILE A 214 -5.37 -11.60 -7.41
CA ILE A 214 -4.11 -11.83 -8.10
C ILE A 214 -3.27 -12.82 -7.30
N GLU A 215 -2.74 -13.86 -7.94
CA GLU A 215 -1.73 -14.74 -7.40
C GLU A 215 -0.35 -14.20 -7.75
N ILE A 216 0.53 -14.10 -6.77
CA ILE A 216 1.90 -13.64 -6.94
C ILE A 216 2.83 -14.83 -6.75
N ILE A 217 3.67 -15.10 -7.75
CA ILE A 217 4.61 -16.21 -7.73
C ILE A 217 6.03 -15.64 -7.86
N PRO A 218 6.78 -15.65 -6.76
CA PRO A 218 8.18 -15.24 -6.79
C PRO A 218 9.00 -16.12 -7.73
N PRO A 219 10.07 -15.59 -8.35
CA PRO A 219 10.92 -16.38 -9.24
C PRO A 219 11.67 -17.48 -8.49
N ASN A 220 12.05 -18.55 -9.21
CA ASN A 220 12.96 -19.61 -8.75
C ASN A 220 12.55 -20.37 -7.48
N GLY A 221 11.25 -20.41 -7.14
CA GLY A 221 10.78 -21.07 -5.92
C GLY A 221 11.18 -20.35 -4.64
N GLU A 222 11.56 -19.09 -4.73
CA GLU A 222 11.75 -18.23 -3.56
C GLU A 222 10.45 -18.12 -2.76
N SER A 223 10.60 -18.04 -1.46
CA SER A 223 9.45 -18.10 -0.54
C SER A 223 8.78 -16.75 -0.32
N MET A 224 9.16 -15.69 -1.08
CA MET A 224 8.77 -14.34 -0.77
C MET A 224 8.90 -13.38 -1.95
N PHE A 225 7.94 -12.47 -2.09
CA PHE A 225 7.94 -11.35 -3.03
C PHE A 225 8.75 -10.17 -2.47
N SER A 226 10.04 -10.11 -2.78
CA SER A 226 10.96 -9.07 -2.32
C SER A 226 10.81 -7.75 -3.11
N HIS A 227 11.45 -6.68 -2.62
CA HIS A 227 11.53 -5.41 -3.35
C HIS A 227 12.11 -5.57 -4.76
N GLU A 228 13.17 -6.36 -4.91
CA GLU A 228 13.80 -6.61 -6.22
C GLU A 228 12.83 -7.30 -7.18
N HIS A 229 12.03 -8.24 -6.69
CA HIS A 229 11.05 -8.98 -7.49
C HIS A 229 9.91 -8.10 -7.99
N LYS A 230 9.58 -7.00 -7.31
CA LYS A 230 8.51 -6.07 -7.74
C LYS A 230 8.84 -5.32 -9.03
N TYR A 231 10.13 -5.19 -9.36
CA TYR A 231 10.57 -4.31 -10.45
C TYR A 231 11.47 -4.98 -11.49
N ASN A 232 11.90 -6.24 -11.27
CA ASN A 232 12.79 -6.96 -12.20
C ASN A 232 12.05 -7.74 -13.30
N GLY A 233 10.69 -7.76 -13.27
CA GLY A 233 9.86 -8.45 -14.24
C GLY A 233 9.93 -9.99 -14.19
N GLN A 234 10.54 -10.58 -13.16
CA GLN A 234 10.68 -12.03 -13.02
C GLN A 234 9.55 -12.68 -12.22
N THR A 235 8.72 -11.88 -11.55
CA THR A 235 7.56 -12.34 -10.81
C THR A 235 6.41 -12.63 -11.75
N GLU A 236 5.79 -13.80 -11.63
CA GLU A 236 4.58 -14.13 -12.36
C GLU A 236 3.37 -13.62 -11.56
N GLU A 237 2.55 -12.78 -12.20
CA GLU A 237 1.32 -12.19 -11.64
C GLU A 237 0.13 -12.71 -12.42
N ILE A 238 -0.66 -13.60 -11.81
CA ILE A 238 -1.78 -14.28 -12.46
C ILE A 238 -3.11 -13.66 -12.08
N VAL A 239 -3.84 -13.15 -13.07
CA VAL A 239 -5.17 -12.55 -12.89
C VAL A 239 -6.18 -13.22 -13.82
N PRO A 240 -7.26 -13.86 -13.31
CA PRO A 240 -7.52 -14.19 -11.91
C PRO A 240 -6.59 -15.30 -11.37
N GLY A 241 -6.16 -15.18 -10.13
CA GLY A 241 -5.26 -16.12 -9.47
C GLY A 241 -5.81 -17.55 -9.39
N ARG A 242 -4.91 -18.54 -9.35
CA ARG A 242 -5.21 -19.99 -9.32
C ARG A 242 -5.53 -20.48 -7.89
N PHE A 243 -6.51 -19.86 -7.26
CA PHE A 243 -7.07 -20.27 -5.97
C PHE A 243 -8.38 -21.01 -6.17
N SER A 244 -8.74 -21.89 -5.24
CA SER A 244 -10.07 -22.52 -5.23
C SER A 244 -11.17 -21.48 -5.07
N TYR A 245 -12.41 -21.85 -5.41
CA TYR A 245 -13.58 -20.98 -5.23
C TYR A 245 -13.72 -20.50 -3.77
N HIS A 246 -13.46 -21.40 -2.81
CA HIS A 246 -13.56 -21.09 -1.39
C HIS A 246 -12.46 -20.10 -0.92
N GLU A 247 -11.24 -20.32 -1.35
CA GLU A 247 -10.12 -19.40 -1.06
C GLU A 247 -10.35 -18.00 -1.67
N LYS A 248 -10.83 -17.94 -2.92
CA LYS A 248 -11.20 -16.66 -3.56
C LYS A 248 -12.29 -15.93 -2.78
N ALA A 249 -13.30 -16.65 -2.32
CA ALA A 249 -14.38 -16.08 -1.52
C ALA A 249 -13.85 -15.53 -0.18
N LYS A 250 -13.00 -16.29 0.54
CA LYS A 250 -12.35 -15.84 1.78
C LYS A 250 -11.46 -14.61 1.53
N LEU A 251 -10.61 -14.62 0.49
CA LEU A 251 -9.72 -13.50 0.13
C LEU A 251 -10.53 -12.23 -0.17
N SER A 252 -11.59 -12.36 -0.98
CA SER A 252 -12.45 -11.23 -1.32
C SER A 252 -13.18 -10.66 -0.09
N ALA A 253 -13.70 -11.53 0.77
CA ALA A 253 -14.35 -11.11 2.02
C ALA A 253 -13.36 -10.43 2.97
N ALA A 254 -12.14 -10.97 3.11
CA ALA A 254 -11.08 -10.39 3.94
C ALA A 254 -10.64 -9.01 3.45
N ALA A 255 -10.46 -8.84 2.13
CA ALA A 255 -10.09 -7.55 1.54
C ALA A 255 -11.20 -6.49 1.70
N ALA A 256 -12.46 -6.85 1.45
CA ALA A 256 -13.60 -5.97 1.68
C ALA A 256 -13.74 -5.57 3.15
N LEU A 257 -13.52 -6.52 4.07
CA LEU A 257 -13.54 -6.27 5.51
C LEU A 257 -12.41 -5.33 5.92
N ALA A 258 -11.18 -5.56 5.44
CA ALA A 258 -10.03 -4.72 5.73
C ALA A 258 -10.24 -3.28 5.24
N HIS A 259 -10.72 -3.11 4.00
CA HIS A 259 -11.09 -1.82 3.42
C HIS A 259 -12.09 -1.06 4.29
N LYS A 260 -13.15 -1.76 4.74
CA LYS A 260 -14.23 -1.18 5.56
C LYS A 260 -13.75 -0.83 6.98
N VAL A 261 -13.02 -1.73 7.64
CA VAL A 261 -12.59 -1.56 9.04
C VAL A 261 -11.57 -0.43 9.20
N ILE A 262 -10.63 -0.31 8.26
CA ILE A 262 -9.69 0.83 8.21
C ILE A 262 -10.41 2.13 7.78
N ALA A 263 -11.64 2.04 7.33
CA ALA A 263 -12.36 3.16 6.70
C ALA A 263 -11.59 3.72 5.50
N CYS A 264 -11.12 2.83 4.62
CA CYS A 264 -10.51 3.24 3.36
C CYS A 264 -11.56 3.87 2.46
N GLU A 265 -11.15 4.86 1.69
CA GLU A 265 -11.99 5.56 0.73
C GLU A 265 -11.42 5.37 -0.67
N HIS A 266 -12.32 5.35 -1.66
CA HIS A 266 -12.08 5.24 -3.09
C HIS A 266 -11.48 3.92 -3.52
N TYR A 267 -10.31 3.54 -3.03
CA TYR A 267 -9.63 2.28 -3.38
C TYR A 267 -8.59 1.88 -2.33
N SER A 268 -8.28 0.60 -2.29
CA SER A 268 -7.19 0.03 -1.50
C SER A 268 -6.74 -1.31 -2.10
N ARG A 269 -5.59 -1.80 -1.66
CA ARG A 269 -5.12 -3.16 -1.98
C ARG A 269 -4.63 -3.83 -0.70
N SER A 270 -5.11 -5.04 -0.44
CA SER A 270 -4.67 -5.85 0.69
C SER A 270 -3.87 -7.04 0.21
N ASP A 271 -2.81 -7.37 0.95
CA ASP A 271 -1.88 -8.44 0.64
C ASP A 271 -2.06 -9.58 1.66
N PHE A 272 -2.03 -10.83 1.19
CA PHE A 272 -2.37 -12.03 1.94
C PHE A 272 -1.43 -13.20 1.63
N ILE A 273 -1.34 -14.14 2.59
CA ILE A 273 -0.84 -15.50 2.31
C ILE A 273 -2.00 -16.49 2.50
N VAL A 274 -2.11 -17.46 1.58
CA VAL A 274 -3.05 -18.58 1.68
C VAL A 274 -2.27 -19.84 2.03
N ARG A 275 -2.59 -20.43 3.20
CA ARG A 275 -2.01 -21.69 3.68
C ARG A 275 -3.14 -22.63 4.15
N ASP A 276 -3.20 -23.84 3.59
CA ASP A 276 -4.16 -24.88 3.96
C ASP A 276 -5.62 -24.39 3.90
N GLY A 277 -5.95 -23.56 2.91
CA GLY A 277 -7.27 -22.96 2.72
C GLY A 277 -7.62 -21.80 3.69
N GLU A 278 -6.69 -21.42 4.57
CA GLU A 278 -6.82 -20.26 5.45
C GLU A 278 -6.09 -19.04 4.88
N VAL A 279 -6.68 -17.86 5.10
CA VAL A 279 -6.24 -16.58 4.56
C VAL A 279 -5.63 -15.72 5.67
N TYR A 280 -4.34 -15.43 5.58
CA TYR A 280 -3.60 -14.60 6.54
C TYR A 280 -3.40 -13.21 5.98
N PHE A 281 -3.94 -12.20 6.64
CA PHE A 281 -3.76 -10.80 6.30
C PHE A 281 -2.34 -10.31 6.64
N LEU A 282 -1.67 -9.69 5.69
CA LEU A 282 -0.32 -9.14 5.86
C LEU A 282 -0.33 -7.63 6.05
N GLU A 283 -0.93 -6.90 5.12
CA GLU A 283 -1.00 -5.44 5.11
C GLU A 283 -2.10 -4.93 4.18
N ILE A 284 -2.42 -3.63 4.30
CA ILE A 284 -3.31 -2.91 3.39
C ILE A 284 -2.63 -1.61 2.93
N ASN A 285 -2.70 -1.36 1.64
CA ASN A 285 -2.16 -0.16 0.99
C ASN A 285 -3.31 0.76 0.58
N THR A 286 -3.28 2.02 1.03
CA THR A 286 -4.32 3.02 0.74
C THR A 286 -4.07 3.78 -0.56
N LEU A 287 -2.84 3.76 -1.08
CA LEU A 287 -2.44 4.29 -2.38
C LEU A 287 -1.61 3.24 -3.14
N PRO A 288 -2.23 2.12 -3.56
CA PRO A 288 -1.51 1.10 -4.32
C PRO A 288 -0.94 1.68 -5.61
N GLY A 289 0.16 1.10 -6.10
CA GLY A 289 0.81 1.52 -7.34
C GLY A 289 -0.16 1.64 -8.51
N LEU A 290 0.02 2.69 -9.29
CA LEU A 290 -0.85 3.07 -10.42
C LEU A 290 -0.06 3.25 -11.74
N THR A 291 1.04 2.52 -11.93
CA THR A 291 1.59 2.36 -13.30
C THR A 291 0.73 1.35 -14.07
N SER A 292 0.83 1.32 -15.39
CA SER A 292 0.13 0.31 -16.21
C SER A 292 0.48 -1.14 -15.79
N GLU A 293 1.68 -1.34 -15.25
CA GLU A 293 2.18 -2.64 -14.82
C GLU A 293 1.86 -2.96 -13.35
N SER A 294 1.24 -2.03 -12.63
CA SER A 294 0.89 -2.25 -11.24
C SER A 294 -0.29 -3.20 -11.07
N LEU A 295 -0.30 -3.95 -9.95
CA LEU A 295 -1.29 -4.99 -9.64
C LEU A 295 -2.74 -4.47 -9.63
N PHE A 296 -2.97 -3.27 -9.10
CA PHE A 296 -4.32 -2.71 -9.02
C PHE A 296 -4.91 -2.40 -10.41
N PRO A 297 -4.22 -1.69 -11.33
CA PRO A 297 -4.67 -1.53 -12.72
C PRO A 297 -4.82 -2.85 -13.49
N LYS A 298 -3.93 -3.85 -13.28
CA LYS A 298 -4.07 -5.19 -13.88
C LYS A 298 -5.36 -5.88 -13.45
N ALA A 299 -5.69 -5.83 -12.15
CA ALA A 299 -6.95 -6.38 -11.65
C ALA A 299 -8.19 -5.64 -12.19
N ALA A 300 -8.11 -4.31 -12.33
CA ALA A 300 -9.18 -3.51 -12.93
C ALA A 300 -9.39 -3.85 -14.42
N ALA A 301 -8.31 -3.99 -15.18
CA ALA A 301 -8.36 -4.40 -16.57
C ALA A 301 -8.99 -5.78 -16.78
N ALA A 302 -8.77 -6.73 -15.85
CA ALA A 302 -9.36 -8.06 -15.89
C ALA A 302 -10.90 -8.07 -15.76
N VAL A 303 -11.50 -6.98 -15.27
CA VAL A 303 -12.96 -6.78 -15.26
C VAL A 303 -13.43 -5.80 -16.35
N GLY A 304 -12.57 -5.47 -17.31
CA GLY A 304 -12.90 -4.61 -18.44
C GLY A 304 -12.83 -3.10 -18.14
N LEU A 305 -12.24 -2.70 -17.00
CA LEU A 305 -12.00 -1.30 -16.69
C LEU A 305 -10.58 -0.92 -17.15
N ASN A 306 -10.49 -0.21 -18.28
CA ASN A 306 -9.20 0.26 -18.77
C ASN A 306 -8.59 1.33 -17.85
N TYR A 307 -7.31 1.63 -18.06
CA TYR A 307 -6.57 2.54 -17.18
C TYR A 307 -7.16 3.96 -17.13
N THR A 308 -7.52 4.52 -18.29
CA THR A 308 -8.06 5.88 -18.38
C THR A 308 -9.42 5.98 -17.69
N ASP A 309 -10.27 4.97 -17.85
CA ASP A 309 -11.57 4.90 -17.16
C ASP A 309 -11.40 4.69 -15.65
N LEU A 310 -10.40 3.91 -15.22
CA LEU A 310 -10.06 3.76 -13.81
C LEU A 310 -9.69 5.11 -13.18
N ILE A 311 -8.80 5.88 -13.80
CA ILE A 311 -8.39 7.20 -13.30
C ILE A 311 -9.58 8.15 -13.25
N SER A 312 -10.40 8.18 -14.29
CA SER A 312 -11.63 9.00 -14.36
C SER A 312 -12.61 8.61 -13.24
N HIS A 313 -12.83 7.31 -13.01
CA HIS A 313 -13.69 6.83 -11.93
C HIS A 313 -13.21 7.31 -10.56
N LEU A 314 -11.91 7.17 -10.26
CA LEU A 314 -11.34 7.60 -8.97
C LEU A 314 -11.49 9.11 -8.76
N ILE A 315 -11.34 9.92 -9.79
CA ILE A 315 -11.56 11.38 -9.74
C ILE A 315 -13.03 11.72 -9.46
N GLU A 316 -13.95 11.03 -10.15
CA GLU A 316 -15.38 11.29 -9.99
C GLU A 316 -15.87 10.98 -8.58
N ILE A 317 -15.51 9.82 -8.01
CA ILE A 317 -15.93 9.44 -6.65
C ILE A 317 -15.29 10.32 -5.59
N ALA A 318 -14.04 10.75 -5.76
CA ALA A 318 -13.35 11.66 -4.84
C ALA A 318 -14.03 13.05 -4.80
N HIS A 319 -14.51 13.55 -5.93
CA HIS A 319 -15.19 14.84 -5.98
C HIS A 319 -16.58 14.83 -5.33
N VAL A 320 -17.31 13.72 -5.42
CA VAL A 320 -18.68 13.61 -4.90
C VAL A 320 -18.72 13.45 -3.38
N GLN A 321 -17.79 12.72 -2.78
CA GLN A 321 -17.77 12.42 -1.33
C GLN A 321 -17.51 13.65 -0.44
N ASN A 322 -17.04 14.76 -0.98
CA ASN A 322 -16.75 15.99 -0.22
C ASN A 322 -17.80 17.11 -0.40
N ARG A 323 -18.95 16.77 -0.98
CA ARG A 323 -20.15 17.63 -1.01
C ARG A 323 -21.15 17.17 0.04
#